data_efcefe708c83f9494f4e0e88fc7fa5fe
#
_entry.id   efcefe708c83f9494f4e0e88fc7fa5fe
#
_cell.length_a   1.000
_cell.length_b   1.000
_cell.length_c   1.000
_cell.angle_alpha   90.00
_cell.angle_beta   90.00
_cell.angle_gamma   90.00
#
_symmetry.space_group_name_H-M   'P 1'
#
loop_
_entity.id
_entity.type
_entity.pdbx_description
1 polymer ?
#
loop_
_entity_poly.entity_id
_entity_poly.type
_entity_poly.pdbx_seq_one_letter_code
_entity_poly.pdbx_strand_id
1 'polypeptide(L)'
;MSAEAVYFHQDYLRVPDGADLYYQVTGDGEPGVVLCDGLGCDGFAWKYLAPYLSRRHRVLRWHYRGHGRSGIPEDRERIGMLYTCDDLQRVMDAAGMEKAVLFGHSMGVQVALEFHRRYASRVAGLVLLCGSYGNPLDTFHDSNVLKKLFPSLRRVVERFPEQSARLIHAALRTELAVQLAISLEMNRERIARNDLSQYFEHLARMDPVVFVRTLDSLSEHSAWDHLLHVDVPSLVVAGGRDKFTPGWLSRKMAARIPEAELVLIPDGTHTAPLEAPGLVEVRVERFLRERLGGPSHPSPPGGQGRNSSPTRPGG
;
A
#
# COMPACT_ATOMS: atom_id res chain seq x y z
N MET A 1 -14.55 -16.01 -11.10
CA MET A 1 -14.70 -16.61 -9.75
C MET A 1 -13.64 -15.99 -8.87
N SER A 2 -14.02 -15.07 -7.98
CA SER A 2 -13.13 -14.53 -6.98
C SER A 2 -12.82 -15.64 -5.97
N ALA A 3 -11.58 -16.12 -5.95
CA ALA A 3 -11.13 -16.96 -4.86
C ALA A 3 -11.19 -16.09 -3.59
N GLU A 4 -12.18 -16.32 -2.74
CA GLU A 4 -12.18 -15.77 -1.38
C GLU A 4 -10.88 -16.22 -0.72
N ALA A 5 -10.04 -15.25 -0.37
CA ALA A 5 -8.85 -15.55 0.39
C ALA A 5 -9.28 -16.18 1.71
N VAL A 6 -8.85 -17.41 1.98
CA VAL A 6 -9.12 -18.07 3.24
C VAL A 6 -8.43 -17.27 4.34
N TYR A 7 -9.19 -16.57 5.16
CA TYR A 7 -8.65 -15.85 6.31
C TYR A 7 -8.39 -16.86 7.41
N PHE A 8 -7.13 -17.00 7.82
CA PHE A 8 -6.78 -17.88 8.95
C PHE A 8 -7.09 -17.21 10.29
N HIS A 9 -6.93 -15.89 10.38
CA HIS A 9 -7.17 -15.15 11.61
C HIS A 9 -7.47 -13.67 11.32
N GLN A 10 -8.46 -13.12 12.02
CA GLN A 10 -8.72 -11.68 12.08
C GLN A 10 -9.05 -11.29 13.51
N ASP A 11 -8.57 -10.14 13.97
CA ASP A 11 -8.75 -9.72 15.35
C ASP A 11 -8.59 -8.19 15.49
N TYR A 12 -8.80 -7.72 16.71
CA TYR A 12 -8.57 -6.36 17.13
C TYR A 12 -7.55 -6.33 18.26
N LEU A 13 -6.52 -5.50 18.10
CA LEU A 13 -5.53 -5.24 19.12
C LEU A 13 -5.85 -3.91 19.81
N ARG A 14 -6.19 -3.97 21.11
CA ARG A 14 -6.33 -2.77 21.93
C ARG A 14 -4.95 -2.19 22.24
N VAL A 15 -4.69 -0.94 21.82
CA VAL A 15 -3.44 -0.24 22.16
C VAL A 15 -3.63 0.67 23.40
N PRO A 16 -2.52 1.07 24.08
CA PRO A 16 -2.61 1.77 25.36
C PRO A 16 -3.36 3.10 25.35
N ASP A 17 -3.50 3.75 24.21
CA ASP A 17 -4.24 5.01 24.05
C ASP A 17 -5.70 4.84 23.67
N GLY A 18 -6.21 3.63 23.80
CA GLY A 18 -7.62 3.32 23.64
C GLY A 18 -8.08 2.99 22.22
N ALA A 19 -7.24 3.05 21.22
CA ALA A 19 -7.62 2.63 19.88
C ALA A 19 -7.64 1.09 19.76
N ASP A 20 -8.60 0.57 18.99
CA ASP A 20 -8.65 -0.84 18.59
C ASP A 20 -8.12 -0.94 17.15
N LEU A 21 -7.02 -1.64 16.97
CA LEU A 21 -6.39 -1.81 15.67
C LEU A 21 -6.86 -3.12 15.04
N TYR A 22 -7.54 -3.02 13.90
CA TYR A 22 -7.96 -4.19 13.14
C TYR A 22 -6.78 -4.76 12.35
N TYR A 23 -6.63 -6.09 12.39
CA TYR A 23 -5.70 -6.82 11.53
C TYR A 23 -6.24 -8.17 11.13
N GLN A 24 -5.66 -8.74 10.07
CA GLN A 24 -5.96 -10.08 9.57
C GLN A 24 -4.71 -10.72 8.99
N VAL A 25 -4.58 -12.03 9.19
CA VAL A 25 -3.48 -12.83 8.68
C VAL A 25 -4.01 -13.91 7.75
N THR A 26 -3.41 -14.03 6.58
CA THR A 26 -3.74 -15.06 5.58
C THR A 26 -2.47 -15.74 5.11
N GLY A 27 -2.54 -17.03 4.74
CA GLY A 27 -1.36 -17.79 4.33
C GLY A 27 -0.42 -18.12 5.51
N ASP A 28 0.61 -18.90 5.25
CA ASP A 28 1.52 -19.45 6.28
C ASP A 28 2.99 -19.53 5.85
N GLY A 29 3.32 -19.17 4.60
CA GLY A 29 4.68 -19.29 4.06
C GLY A 29 5.60 -18.10 4.40
N GLU A 30 6.89 -18.36 4.21
CA GLU A 30 7.95 -17.36 4.42
C GLU A 30 8.57 -16.87 3.08
N PRO A 31 9.11 -15.67 3.03
CA PRO A 31 9.10 -14.65 4.09
C PRO A 31 7.69 -14.13 4.35
N GLY A 32 7.42 -13.76 5.61
CA GLY A 32 6.20 -13.05 5.98
C GLY A 32 6.11 -11.68 5.30
N VAL A 33 4.90 -11.26 4.99
CA VAL A 33 4.60 -10.00 4.27
C VAL A 33 3.65 -9.14 5.09
N VAL A 34 3.92 -7.85 5.20
CA VAL A 34 3.03 -6.86 5.81
C VAL A 34 2.62 -5.84 4.76
N LEU A 35 1.33 -5.55 4.68
CA LEU A 35 0.75 -4.60 3.73
C LEU A 35 0.42 -3.27 4.43
N CYS A 36 1.09 -2.20 4.02
CA CYS A 36 0.93 -0.83 4.53
C CYS A 36 0.16 0.01 3.51
N ASP A 37 -1.05 0.39 3.86
CA ASP A 37 -2.00 1.08 2.99
C ASP A 37 -1.64 2.53 2.65
N GLY A 38 -2.33 3.09 1.68
CA GLY A 38 -2.37 4.52 1.41
C GLY A 38 -3.26 5.29 2.40
N LEU A 39 -3.18 6.62 2.36
CA LEU A 39 -4.06 7.50 3.12
C LEU A 39 -5.52 7.30 2.69
N GLY A 40 -6.40 7.13 3.66
CA GLY A 40 -7.82 6.91 3.41
C GLY A 40 -8.16 5.55 2.79
N CYS A 41 -7.26 4.57 2.85
CA CYS A 41 -7.47 3.22 2.34
C CYS A 41 -7.83 2.23 3.47
N ASP A 42 -8.51 1.15 3.08
CA ASP A 42 -8.92 0.03 3.93
C ASP A 42 -8.53 -1.33 3.33
N GLY A 43 -7.41 -1.36 2.60
CA GLY A 43 -6.91 -2.55 1.92
C GLY A 43 -7.24 -2.63 0.43
N PHE A 44 -7.91 -1.63 -0.10
CA PHE A 44 -8.33 -1.55 -1.50
C PHE A 44 -7.16 -1.75 -2.49
N ALA A 45 -6.00 -1.12 -2.23
CA ALA A 45 -4.82 -1.23 -3.10
C ALA A 45 -4.28 -2.68 -3.22
N TRP A 46 -4.60 -3.53 -2.26
CA TRP A 46 -4.12 -4.89 -2.13
C TRP A 46 -5.07 -5.95 -2.67
N LYS A 47 -6.19 -5.55 -3.29
CA LYS A 47 -7.28 -6.41 -3.74
C LYS A 47 -6.81 -7.64 -4.53
N TYR A 48 -5.85 -7.46 -5.44
CA TYR A 48 -5.30 -8.53 -6.26
C TYR A 48 -4.03 -9.12 -5.66
N LEU A 49 -3.15 -8.27 -5.16
CA LEU A 49 -1.83 -8.70 -4.68
C LEU A 49 -1.91 -9.51 -3.38
N ALA A 50 -2.80 -9.15 -2.43
CA ALA A 50 -2.90 -9.88 -1.17
C ALA A 50 -3.34 -11.35 -1.35
N PRO A 51 -4.39 -11.69 -2.13
CA PRO A 51 -4.74 -13.07 -2.41
C PRO A 51 -3.66 -13.83 -3.20
N TYR A 52 -2.93 -13.13 -4.05
CA TYR A 52 -1.81 -13.73 -4.79
C TYR A 52 -0.67 -14.13 -3.85
N LEU A 53 -0.24 -13.21 -2.98
CA LEU A 53 0.84 -13.45 -2.01
C LEU A 53 0.48 -14.51 -0.98
N SER A 54 -0.77 -14.52 -0.49
CA SER A 54 -1.22 -15.46 0.55
C SER A 54 -1.19 -16.94 0.14
N ARG A 55 -1.00 -17.22 -1.15
CA ARG A 55 -0.80 -18.61 -1.62
C ARG A 55 0.53 -19.20 -1.19
N ARG A 56 1.51 -18.37 -0.82
CA ARG A 56 2.89 -18.77 -0.56
C ARG A 56 3.56 -18.05 0.60
N HIS A 57 2.96 -16.99 1.08
CA HIS A 57 3.47 -16.14 2.12
C HIS A 57 2.43 -15.95 3.21
N ARG A 58 2.89 -15.79 4.42
CA ARG A 58 2.06 -15.32 5.52
C ARG A 58 1.86 -13.81 5.36
N VAL A 59 0.66 -13.37 5.05
CA VAL A 59 0.32 -11.98 4.73
C VAL A 59 -0.45 -11.36 5.86
N LEU A 60 0.11 -10.32 6.47
CA LEU A 60 -0.52 -9.47 7.46
C LEU A 60 -1.08 -8.22 6.77
N ARG A 61 -2.40 -8.06 6.85
CA ARG A 61 -3.11 -6.81 6.53
C ARG A 61 -3.59 -6.19 7.81
N TRP A 62 -3.55 -4.88 7.88
CA TRP A 62 -4.01 -4.13 9.05
C TRP A 62 -4.51 -2.77 8.63
N HIS A 63 -5.31 -2.13 9.49
CA HIS A 63 -5.77 -0.77 9.25
C HIS A 63 -5.13 0.18 10.24
N TYR A 64 -4.71 1.33 9.74
CA TYR A 64 -4.20 2.41 10.59
C TYR A 64 -5.27 2.91 11.55
N ARG A 65 -4.88 3.53 12.65
CA ARG A 65 -5.80 4.19 13.57
C ARG A 65 -6.72 5.16 12.82
N GLY A 66 -8.04 5.01 13.03
CA GLY A 66 -9.07 5.79 12.35
C GLY A 66 -9.30 5.46 10.88
N HIS A 67 -8.67 4.41 10.33
CA HIS A 67 -8.90 3.90 8.97
C HIS A 67 -9.65 2.57 9.02
N GLY A 68 -10.47 2.31 8.01
CA GLY A 68 -11.16 1.03 7.83
C GLY A 68 -11.96 0.62 9.05
N ARG A 69 -11.56 -0.48 9.67
CA ARG A 69 -12.18 -1.05 10.86
C ARG A 69 -11.48 -0.66 12.16
N SER A 70 -10.34 0.01 12.08
CA SER A 70 -9.63 0.45 13.28
C SER A 70 -10.31 1.63 13.95
N GLY A 71 -10.28 1.62 15.27
CA GLY A 71 -10.81 2.70 16.11
C GLY A 71 -9.98 3.98 16.00
N ILE A 72 -10.61 5.08 16.42
CA ILE A 72 -9.95 6.38 16.58
C ILE A 72 -9.42 6.43 18.03
N PRO A 73 -8.17 6.87 18.26
CA PRO A 73 -7.65 7.04 19.63
C PRO A 73 -8.49 8.08 20.39
N GLU A 74 -8.58 7.92 21.72
CA GLU A 74 -9.27 8.87 22.60
C GLU A 74 -8.66 10.27 22.48
N ASP A 75 -7.33 10.33 22.45
CA ASP A 75 -6.57 11.55 22.18
C ASP A 75 -6.23 11.61 20.67
N ARG A 76 -6.93 12.47 19.94
CA ARG A 76 -6.73 12.67 18.50
C ARG A 76 -5.39 13.32 18.14
N GLU A 77 -4.62 13.88 19.12
CA GLU A 77 -3.25 14.30 18.88
C GLU A 77 -2.32 13.11 18.61
N ARG A 78 -2.72 11.90 18.99
CA ARG A 78 -1.97 10.66 18.75
C ARG A 78 -2.23 10.06 17.37
N ILE A 79 -2.43 10.91 16.36
CA ILE A 79 -2.53 10.54 14.96
C ILE A 79 -1.28 11.06 14.25
N GLY A 80 -0.57 10.17 13.54
CA GLY A 80 0.62 10.56 12.79
C GLY A 80 1.61 9.42 12.61
N MET A 81 2.68 9.68 11.87
CA MET A 81 3.65 8.71 11.39
C MET A 81 4.26 7.86 12.52
N LEU A 82 4.68 8.48 13.61
CA LEU A 82 5.35 7.77 14.69
C LEU A 82 4.40 6.80 15.39
N TYR A 83 3.18 7.22 15.66
CA TYR A 83 2.15 6.35 16.25
C TYR A 83 1.79 5.20 15.31
N THR A 84 1.72 5.47 14.00
CA THR A 84 1.48 4.44 12.98
C THR A 84 2.59 3.38 12.97
N CYS A 85 3.86 3.78 13.10
CA CYS A 85 4.96 2.84 13.19
C CYS A 85 4.94 2.02 14.49
N ASP A 86 4.62 2.64 15.63
CA ASP A 86 4.50 1.92 16.91
C ASP A 86 3.32 0.94 16.88
N ASP A 87 2.22 1.31 16.23
CA ASP A 87 1.08 0.42 16.00
C ASP A 87 1.46 -0.77 15.13
N LEU A 88 2.19 -0.54 14.03
CA LEU A 88 2.66 -1.61 13.16
C LEU A 88 3.52 -2.62 13.93
N GLN A 89 4.43 -2.14 14.78
CA GLN A 89 5.22 -3.02 15.63
C GLN A 89 4.33 -3.92 16.48
N ARG A 90 3.36 -3.32 17.19
CA ARG A 90 2.44 -4.06 18.07
C ARG A 90 1.56 -5.05 17.31
N VAL A 91 1.09 -4.66 16.14
CA VAL A 91 0.28 -5.55 15.28
C VAL A 91 1.12 -6.73 14.75
N MET A 92 2.38 -6.48 14.36
CA MET A 92 3.31 -7.57 14.00
C MET A 92 3.55 -8.52 15.17
N ASP A 93 3.72 -7.99 16.38
CA ASP A 93 3.90 -8.80 17.59
C ASP A 93 2.66 -9.64 17.89
N ALA A 94 1.47 -9.05 17.84
CA ALA A 94 0.19 -9.74 18.01
C ALA A 94 -0.05 -10.82 16.94
N ALA A 95 0.38 -10.54 15.71
CA ALA A 95 0.35 -11.52 14.63
C ALA A 95 1.46 -12.59 14.71
N GLY A 96 2.37 -12.53 15.67
CA GLY A 96 3.52 -13.46 15.79
C GLY A 96 4.48 -13.35 14.60
N MET A 97 4.66 -12.13 14.04
CA MET A 97 5.59 -11.84 12.95
C MET A 97 6.81 -11.10 13.49
N GLU A 98 7.89 -11.81 13.74
CA GLU A 98 9.14 -11.21 14.23
C GLU A 98 9.81 -10.33 13.16
N LYS A 99 9.82 -10.79 11.91
CA LYS A 99 10.43 -10.11 10.77
C LYS A 99 9.59 -10.31 9.52
N ALA A 100 9.46 -9.26 8.67
CA ALA A 100 8.66 -9.33 7.47
C ALA A 100 9.19 -8.45 6.34
N VAL A 101 8.74 -8.71 5.12
CA VAL A 101 8.87 -7.80 3.98
C VAL A 101 7.72 -6.80 4.06
N LEU A 102 8.05 -5.50 4.10
CA LEU A 102 7.03 -4.45 4.14
C LEU A 102 6.68 -3.99 2.73
N PHE A 103 5.41 -4.06 2.42
CA PHE A 103 4.84 -3.53 1.19
C PHE A 103 4.14 -2.22 1.52
N GLY A 104 4.59 -1.13 0.96
CA GLY A 104 3.98 0.19 1.12
C GLY A 104 3.36 0.67 -0.19
N HIS A 105 2.10 1.10 -0.15
CA HIS A 105 1.45 1.82 -1.24
C HIS A 105 1.21 3.27 -0.83
N SER A 106 1.57 4.24 -1.68
CA SER A 106 1.31 5.66 -1.43
C SER A 106 1.90 6.12 -0.07
N MET A 107 1.06 6.53 0.90
CA MET A 107 1.44 6.80 2.29
C MET A 107 2.22 5.63 2.92
N GLY A 108 1.83 4.39 2.61
CA GLY A 108 2.48 3.19 3.13
C GLY A 108 3.97 3.10 2.80
N VAL A 109 4.44 3.79 1.75
CA VAL A 109 5.87 3.91 1.43
C VAL A 109 6.60 4.68 2.53
N GLN A 110 6.05 5.82 2.98
CA GLN A 110 6.63 6.58 4.10
C GLN A 110 6.57 5.77 5.40
N VAL A 111 5.47 5.05 5.65
CA VAL A 111 5.33 4.16 6.82
C VAL A 111 6.40 3.07 6.80
N ALA A 112 6.61 2.39 5.67
CA ALA A 112 7.60 1.33 5.54
C ALA A 112 9.04 1.84 5.73
N LEU A 113 9.35 3.01 5.18
CA LEU A 113 10.67 3.66 5.32
C LEU A 113 10.92 4.13 6.76
N GLU A 114 9.92 4.74 7.41
CA GLU A 114 10.03 5.18 8.80
C GLU A 114 10.08 4.00 9.77
N PHE A 115 9.31 2.94 9.49
CA PHE A 115 9.38 1.71 10.27
C PHE A 115 10.76 1.06 10.17
N HIS A 116 11.35 1.00 8.97
CA HIS A 116 12.73 0.53 8.81
C HIS A 116 13.73 1.41 9.57
N ARG A 117 13.57 2.74 9.57
CA ARG A 117 14.43 3.64 10.37
C ARG A 117 14.41 3.30 11.85
N ARG A 118 13.24 2.96 12.39
CA ARG A 118 13.05 2.73 13.83
C ARG A 118 13.27 1.29 14.26
N TYR A 119 12.96 0.35 13.38
CA TYR A 119 12.89 -1.07 13.69
C TYR A 119 13.56 -1.92 12.59
N ALA A 120 14.78 -1.56 12.16
CA ALA A 120 15.47 -2.20 11.03
C ALA A 120 15.54 -3.73 11.15
N SER A 121 15.78 -4.27 12.35
CA SER A 121 15.83 -5.71 12.60
C SER A 121 14.52 -6.45 12.28
N ARG A 122 13.38 -5.74 12.26
CA ARG A 122 12.06 -6.29 11.97
C ARG A 122 11.74 -6.32 10.47
N VAL A 123 12.62 -5.75 9.61
CA VAL A 123 12.37 -5.61 8.17
C VAL A 123 13.29 -6.54 7.40
N ALA A 124 12.72 -7.46 6.62
CA ALA A 124 13.45 -8.39 5.76
C ALA A 124 13.70 -7.80 4.35
N GLY A 125 12.86 -6.90 3.91
CA GLY A 125 12.93 -6.23 2.61
C GLY A 125 11.83 -5.20 2.45
N LEU A 126 11.90 -4.38 1.43
CA LEU A 126 10.94 -3.32 1.12
C LEU A 126 10.39 -3.47 -0.30
N VAL A 127 9.07 -3.34 -0.44
CA VAL A 127 8.39 -3.21 -1.74
C VAL A 127 7.58 -1.91 -1.70
N LEU A 128 8.06 -0.90 -2.42
CA LEU A 128 7.59 0.49 -2.37
C LEU A 128 6.83 0.82 -3.65
N LEU A 129 5.49 0.88 -3.58
CA LEU A 129 4.61 1.01 -4.74
C LEU A 129 3.96 2.41 -4.78
N CYS A 130 4.16 3.14 -5.88
CA CYS A 130 3.48 4.40 -6.17
C CYS A 130 3.44 5.35 -4.96
N GLY A 131 4.60 5.64 -4.37
CA GLY A 131 4.70 6.47 -3.18
C GLY A 131 5.92 7.39 -3.18
N SER A 132 6.09 8.13 -2.10
CA SER A 132 7.15 9.12 -1.94
C SER A 132 7.92 8.89 -0.63
N TYR A 133 9.14 9.40 -0.59
CA TYR A 133 9.97 9.46 0.61
C TYR A 133 9.65 10.67 1.50
N GLY A 134 8.81 11.59 1.07
CA GLY A 134 8.55 12.85 1.78
C GLY A 134 7.22 13.48 1.40
N ASN A 135 7.12 14.78 1.66
CA ASN A 135 5.88 15.55 1.61
C ASN A 135 5.07 15.38 0.31
N PRO A 136 3.89 14.76 0.34
CA PRO A 136 3.06 14.59 -0.85
C PRO A 136 2.47 15.91 -1.37
N LEU A 137 2.34 16.93 -0.51
CA LEU A 137 1.79 18.24 -0.90
C LEU A 137 2.74 19.07 -1.76
N ASP A 138 4.04 18.70 -1.80
CA ASP A 138 5.03 19.40 -2.65
C ASP A 138 4.96 18.96 -4.11
N THR A 139 4.39 17.79 -4.38
CA THR A 139 4.45 17.15 -5.70
C THR A 139 3.08 16.85 -6.30
N PHE A 140 2.01 17.10 -5.53
CA PHE A 140 0.65 16.87 -5.98
C PHE A 140 0.30 17.73 -7.18
N HIS A 141 0.11 17.09 -8.34
CA HIS A 141 -0.16 17.76 -9.63
C HIS A 141 0.87 18.84 -10.01
N ASP A 142 2.12 18.68 -9.59
CA ASP A 142 3.20 19.68 -9.82
C ASP A 142 2.81 21.11 -9.39
N SER A 143 1.98 21.23 -8.34
CA SER A 143 1.39 22.48 -7.88
C SER A 143 1.54 22.69 -6.38
N ASN A 144 1.92 23.90 -5.97
CA ASN A 144 2.01 24.30 -4.57
C ASN A 144 0.70 24.83 -3.97
N VAL A 145 -0.39 24.83 -4.73
CA VAL A 145 -1.67 25.41 -4.29
C VAL A 145 -2.22 24.66 -3.10
N LEU A 146 -2.24 23.33 -3.17
CA LEU A 146 -2.73 22.49 -2.07
C LEU A 146 -1.89 22.69 -0.79
N LYS A 147 -0.56 22.73 -0.92
CA LYS A 147 0.34 23.01 0.21
C LYS A 147 0.03 24.33 0.90
N LYS A 148 -0.24 25.40 0.12
CA LYS A 148 -0.55 26.72 0.69
C LYS A 148 -1.92 26.79 1.35
N LEU A 149 -2.91 26.07 0.82
CA LEU A 149 -4.28 26.07 1.32
C LEU A 149 -4.48 25.09 2.49
N PHE A 150 -3.67 24.04 2.56
CA PHE A 150 -3.84 22.93 3.50
C PHE A 150 -3.89 23.37 4.98
N PRO A 151 -3.03 24.29 5.49
CA PRO A 151 -3.12 24.73 6.89
C PRO A 151 -4.45 25.41 7.25
N SER A 152 -5.06 26.09 6.28
CA SER A 152 -6.37 26.73 6.48
C SER A 152 -7.50 25.71 6.39
N LEU A 153 -7.41 24.76 5.47
CA LEU A 153 -8.35 23.66 5.34
C LEU A 153 -8.35 22.80 6.61
N ARG A 154 -7.17 22.42 7.12
CA ARG A 154 -7.02 21.68 8.38
C ARG A 154 -7.72 22.39 9.52
N ARG A 155 -7.45 23.68 9.74
CA ARG A 155 -8.10 24.48 10.82
C ARG A 155 -9.63 24.51 10.70
N VAL A 156 -10.16 24.59 9.47
CA VAL A 156 -11.62 24.56 9.25
C VAL A 156 -12.19 23.20 9.61
N VAL A 157 -11.55 22.12 9.16
CA VAL A 157 -11.98 20.73 9.45
C VAL A 157 -11.94 20.44 10.95
N GLU A 158 -10.85 20.81 11.64
CA GLU A 158 -10.71 20.62 13.08
C GLU A 158 -11.72 21.47 13.89
N ARG A 159 -12.06 22.67 13.40
CA ARG A 159 -13.04 23.55 14.05
C ARG A 159 -14.49 23.11 13.83
N PHE A 160 -14.78 22.51 12.68
CA PHE A 160 -16.13 22.14 12.26
C PHE A 160 -16.18 20.69 11.75
N PRO A 161 -15.84 19.68 12.57
CA PRO A 161 -15.67 18.30 12.12
C PRO A 161 -16.96 17.70 11.57
N GLU A 162 -18.10 17.91 12.23
CA GLU A 162 -19.37 17.34 11.79
C GLU A 162 -19.89 17.96 10.48
N GLN A 163 -19.71 19.28 10.31
CA GLN A 163 -20.10 19.98 9.08
C GLN A 163 -19.21 19.54 7.92
N SER A 164 -17.92 19.40 8.17
CA SER A 164 -16.94 18.89 7.21
C SER A 164 -17.27 17.45 6.81
N ALA A 165 -17.57 16.58 7.77
CA ALA A 165 -17.98 15.20 7.49
C ALA A 165 -19.24 15.13 6.61
N ARG A 166 -20.26 15.92 6.94
CA ARG A 166 -21.51 15.99 6.15
C ARG A 166 -21.27 16.47 4.72
N LEU A 167 -20.43 17.49 4.55
CA LEU A 167 -20.09 18.04 3.23
C LEU A 167 -19.30 17.03 2.39
N ILE A 168 -18.26 16.41 2.96
CA ILE A 168 -17.44 15.40 2.29
C ILE A 168 -18.31 14.19 1.90
N HIS A 169 -19.13 13.69 2.84
CA HIS A 169 -20.04 12.59 2.57
C HIS A 169 -21.03 12.90 1.44
N ALA A 170 -21.62 14.10 1.44
CA ALA A 170 -22.51 14.51 0.38
C ALA A 170 -21.79 14.64 -0.97
N ALA A 171 -20.59 15.21 -1.00
CA ALA A 171 -19.80 15.40 -2.22
C ALA A 171 -19.38 14.04 -2.82
N LEU A 172 -18.81 13.13 -2.02
CA LEU A 172 -18.33 11.83 -2.48
C LEU A 172 -19.43 10.85 -2.90
N ARG A 173 -20.69 11.13 -2.57
CA ARG A 173 -21.85 10.36 -3.06
C ARG A 173 -22.36 10.83 -4.43
N THR A 174 -21.87 11.96 -4.92
CA THR A 174 -22.26 12.43 -6.26
C THR A 174 -21.43 11.70 -7.32
N GLU A 175 -22.10 11.18 -8.33
CA GLU A 175 -21.44 10.52 -9.47
C GLU A 175 -20.41 11.44 -10.15
N LEU A 176 -20.71 12.75 -10.20
CA LEU A 176 -19.84 13.75 -10.76
C LEU A 176 -18.50 13.87 -10.02
N ALA A 177 -18.53 13.93 -8.68
CA ALA A 177 -17.30 14.01 -7.87
C ALA A 177 -16.44 12.76 -8.01
N VAL A 178 -17.07 11.57 -7.99
CA VAL A 178 -16.40 10.30 -8.21
C VAL A 178 -15.80 10.24 -9.61
N GLN A 179 -16.54 10.61 -10.65
CA GLN A 179 -16.03 10.63 -12.02
C GLN A 179 -14.90 11.65 -12.21
N LEU A 180 -14.97 12.80 -11.55
CA LEU A 180 -13.90 13.80 -11.59
C LEU A 180 -12.63 13.26 -10.93
N ALA A 181 -12.73 12.70 -9.73
CA ALA A 181 -11.61 12.08 -9.02
C ALA A 181 -10.95 10.95 -9.85
N ILE A 182 -11.77 10.06 -10.41
CA ILE A 182 -11.28 9.00 -11.30
C ILE A 182 -10.56 9.59 -12.53
N SER A 183 -11.11 10.66 -13.13
CA SER A 183 -10.54 11.27 -14.33
C SER A 183 -9.19 11.93 -14.11
N LEU A 184 -9.00 12.45 -12.90
CA LEU A 184 -7.78 13.15 -12.53
C LEU A 184 -6.64 12.19 -12.15
N GLU A 185 -6.99 11.01 -11.60
CA GLU A 185 -6.07 10.23 -10.80
C GLU A 185 -5.85 8.79 -11.28
N MET A 186 -6.73 8.27 -12.14
CA MET A 186 -6.77 6.85 -12.46
C MET A 186 -6.91 6.59 -13.96
N ASN A 187 -6.40 5.46 -14.40
CA ASN A 187 -6.61 5.01 -15.78
C ASN A 187 -7.95 4.27 -15.90
N ARG A 188 -8.97 4.99 -16.40
CA ARG A 188 -10.34 4.49 -16.54
C ARG A 188 -10.49 3.22 -17.38
N GLU A 189 -9.57 2.97 -18.30
CA GLU A 189 -9.62 1.83 -19.19
C GLU A 189 -9.12 0.55 -18.51
N ARG A 190 -8.33 0.69 -17.45
CA ARG A 190 -7.64 -0.42 -16.78
C ARG A 190 -8.16 -0.75 -15.39
N ILE A 191 -8.92 0.13 -14.76
CA ILE A 191 -9.47 -0.10 -13.44
C ILE A 191 -10.96 -0.47 -13.51
N ALA A 192 -11.36 -1.52 -12.82
CA ALA A 192 -12.76 -1.90 -12.76
C ALA A 192 -13.55 -0.88 -11.89
N ARG A 193 -14.74 -0.46 -12.36
CA ARG A 193 -15.58 0.51 -11.62
C ARG A 193 -15.87 0.06 -10.19
N ASN A 194 -16.09 -1.24 -9.98
CA ASN A 194 -16.37 -1.81 -8.66
C ASN A 194 -15.16 -1.72 -7.70
N ASP A 195 -13.93 -1.58 -8.22
CA ASP A 195 -12.75 -1.47 -7.38
C ASP A 195 -12.68 -0.10 -6.70
N LEU A 196 -13.24 0.92 -7.34
CA LEU A 196 -13.21 2.29 -6.87
C LEU A 196 -14.36 2.61 -5.92
N SER A 197 -15.52 1.99 -6.09
CA SER A 197 -16.69 2.25 -5.23
C SER A 197 -16.36 2.00 -3.77
N GLN A 198 -15.67 0.90 -3.47
CA GLN A 198 -15.26 0.56 -2.11
C GLN A 198 -14.35 1.63 -1.48
N TYR A 199 -13.37 2.14 -2.24
CA TYR A 199 -12.48 3.20 -1.77
C TYR A 199 -13.25 4.50 -1.45
N PHE A 200 -14.12 4.96 -2.36
CA PHE A 200 -14.90 6.17 -2.13
C PHE A 200 -15.94 6.02 -1.01
N GLU A 201 -16.55 4.85 -0.88
CA GLU A 201 -17.44 4.55 0.24
C GLU A 201 -16.71 4.58 1.58
N HIS A 202 -15.49 4.05 1.63
CA HIS A 202 -14.67 4.13 2.83
C HIS A 202 -14.26 5.57 3.13
N LEU A 203 -13.72 6.29 2.15
CA LEU A 203 -13.30 7.69 2.30
C LEU A 203 -14.46 8.59 2.76
N ALA A 204 -15.67 8.36 2.26
CA ALA A 204 -16.87 9.10 2.66
C ALA A 204 -17.26 8.89 4.14
N ARG A 205 -16.90 7.73 4.72
CA ARG A 205 -17.19 7.39 6.14
C ARG A 205 -16.05 7.76 7.09
N MET A 206 -14.88 8.06 6.54
CA MET A 206 -13.71 8.38 7.35
C MET A 206 -13.90 9.68 8.13
N ASP A 207 -13.43 9.71 9.37
CA ASP A 207 -13.38 10.94 10.16
C ASP A 207 -12.47 11.98 9.49
N PRO A 208 -12.98 13.17 9.13
CA PRO A 208 -12.19 14.15 8.39
C PRO A 208 -11.03 14.72 9.22
N VAL A 209 -11.12 14.72 10.55
CA VAL A 209 -10.03 15.17 11.42
C VAL A 209 -8.89 14.15 11.37
N VAL A 210 -9.20 12.85 11.39
CA VAL A 210 -8.20 11.80 11.21
C VAL A 210 -7.50 11.97 9.87
N PHE A 211 -8.26 12.20 8.78
CA PHE A 211 -7.70 12.38 7.45
C PHE A 211 -6.71 13.55 7.39
N VAL A 212 -7.13 14.75 7.84
CA VAL A 212 -6.27 15.95 7.74
C VAL A 212 -5.07 15.86 8.68
N ARG A 213 -5.17 15.25 9.86
CA ARG A 213 -4.03 15.05 10.77
C ARG A 213 -3.04 14.04 10.23
N THR A 214 -3.52 12.96 9.63
CA THR A 214 -2.64 11.99 8.96
C THR A 214 -1.91 12.65 7.80
N LEU A 215 -2.60 13.42 6.95
CA LEU A 215 -1.98 14.15 5.84
C LEU A 215 -0.97 15.20 6.33
N ASP A 216 -1.27 15.89 7.43
CA ASP A 216 -0.35 16.85 8.05
C ASP A 216 0.95 16.17 8.48
N SER A 217 0.84 15.07 9.22
CA SER A 217 2.00 14.28 9.64
C SER A 217 2.82 13.73 8.46
N LEU A 218 2.15 13.33 7.36
CA LEU A 218 2.83 12.94 6.13
C LEU A 218 3.57 14.10 5.47
N SER A 219 3.00 15.31 5.56
CA SER A 219 3.59 16.50 4.95
C SER A 219 4.83 17.00 5.71
N GLU A 220 4.93 16.71 6.98
CA GLU A 220 6.08 17.03 7.83
C GLU A 220 7.16 15.93 7.80
N HIS A 221 6.79 14.71 7.41
CA HIS A 221 7.70 13.57 7.39
C HIS A 221 8.60 13.58 6.16
N SER A 222 9.86 13.16 6.35
CA SER A 222 10.81 12.85 5.28
C SER A 222 11.72 11.69 5.65
N ALA A 223 11.82 10.74 4.76
CA ALA A 223 12.79 9.64 4.83
C ALA A 223 14.01 9.87 3.91
N TRP A 224 14.18 11.07 3.34
CA TRP A 224 15.24 11.35 2.35
C TRP A 224 16.63 10.95 2.83
N ASP A 225 16.99 11.37 4.04
CA ASP A 225 18.31 11.07 4.60
C ASP A 225 18.45 9.59 4.96
N HIS A 226 17.35 8.93 5.31
CA HIS A 226 17.31 7.52 5.65
C HIS A 226 17.49 6.60 4.45
N LEU A 227 17.15 7.03 3.22
CA LEU A 227 17.25 6.19 2.03
C LEU A 227 18.65 5.59 1.82
N LEU A 228 19.70 6.30 2.19
CA LEU A 228 21.10 5.80 2.13
C LEU A 228 21.41 4.70 3.17
N HIS A 229 20.60 4.61 4.19
CA HIS A 229 20.75 3.66 5.30
C HIS A 229 19.81 2.46 5.21
N VAL A 230 19.09 2.35 4.09
CA VAL A 230 18.25 1.16 3.81
C VAL A 230 19.20 0.04 3.38
N ASP A 231 19.41 -0.93 4.28
CA ASP A 231 20.37 -2.02 4.15
C ASP A 231 19.70 -3.37 3.82
N VAL A 232 18.42 -3.35 3.44
CA VAL A 232 17.66 -4.53 3.05
C VAL A 232 17.31 -4.48 1.55
N PRO A 233 17.13 -5.66 0.90
CA PRO A 233 16.67 -5.71 -0.48
C PRO A 233 15.41 -4.86 -0.69
N SER A 234 15.40 -4.04 -1.74
CA SER A 234 14.31 -3.09 -1.98
C SER A 234 13.87 -3.11 -3.44
N LEU A 235 12.55 -3.16 -3.64
CA LEU A 235 11.89 -3.04 -4.93
C LEU A 235 11.04 -1.76 -4.95
N VAL A 236 11.30 -0.86 -5.89
CA VAL A 236 10.50 0.36 -6.11
C VAL A 236 9.66 0.17 -7.37
N VAL A 237 8.34 0.34 -7.26
CA VAL A 237 7.40 0.24 -8.39
C VAL A 237 6.72 1.59 -8.59
N ALA A 238 6.76 2.11 -9.80
CA ALA A 238 6.23 3.43 -10.14
C ALA A 238 5.24 3.38 -11.30
N GLY A 239 4.18 4.17 -11.21
CA GLY A 239 3.33 4.51 -12.35
C GLY A 239 3.96 5.63 -13.18
N GLY A 240 4.06 5.44 -14.50
CA GLY A 240 4.64 6.45 -15.40
C GLY A 240 3.76 7.70 -15.56
N ARG A 241 2.45 7.55 -15.28
CA ARG A 241 1.45 8.62 -15.33
C ARG A 241 0.89 9.00 -13.96
N ASP A 242 1.56 8.57 -12.87
CA ASP A 242 1.17 8.94 -11.51
C ASP A 242 1.35 10.45 -11.29
N LYS A 243 0.25 11.14 -10.95
CA LYS A 243 0.22 12.57 -10.67
C LYS A 243 0.23 12.91 -9.18
N PHE A 244 -0.02 11.91 -8.31
CA PHE A 244 0.09 12.08 -6.86
C PHE A 244 1.56 11.97 -6.41
N THR A 245 2.19 10.88 -6.81
CA THR A 245 3.60 10.61 -6.53
C THR A 245 4.33 10.36 -7.84
N PRO A 246 4.65 11.44 -8.58
CA PRO A 246 5.23 11.34 -9.90
C PRO A 246 6.43 10.40 -9.97
N GLY A 247 6.54 9.63 -11.05
CA GLY A 247 7.53 8.57 -11.21
C GLY A 247 8.99 9.01 -11.01
N TRP A 248 9.29 10.32 -11.10
CA TRP A 248 10.63 10.83 -10.79
C TRP A 248 10.98 10.72 -9.30
N LEU A 249 9.99 10.73 -8.38
CA LEU A 249 10.21 10.46 -6.95
C LEU A 249 10.71 9.03 -6.73
N SER A 250 10.04 8.07 -7.35
CA SER A 250 10.44 6.66 -7.30
C SER A 250 11.83 6.44 -7.91
N ARG A 251 12.16 7.13 -9.02
CA ARG A 251 13.52 7.10 -9.59
C ARG A 251 14.56 7.64 -8.60
N LYS A 252 14.26 8.74 -7.90
CA LYS A 252 15.15 9.30 -6.87
C LYS A 252 15.31 8.35 -5.69
N MET A 253 14.23 7.70 -5.23
CA MET A 253 14.31 6.69 -4.16
C MET A 253 15.22 5.53 -4.58
N ALA A 254 14.92 4.92 -5.74
CA ALA A 254 15.71 3.79 -6.24
C ALA A 254 17.18 4.13 -6.48
N ALA A 255 17.49 5.34 -6.95
CA ALA A 255 18.86 5.79 -7.13
C ALA A 255 19.62 6.03 -5.81
N ARG A 256 18.89 6.24 -4.70
CA ARG A 256 19.49 6.56 -3.40
C ARG A 256 19.50 5.39 -2.43
N ILE A 257 18.59 4.44 -2.55
CA ILE A 257 18.59 3.19 -1.77
C ILE A 257 19.64 2.25 -2.38
N PRO A 258 20.62 1.76 -1.59
CA PRO A 258 21.61 0.82 -2.07
C PRO A 258 20.96 -0.42 -2.72
N GLU A 259 21.41 -0.75 -3.94
CA GLU A 259 20.96 -1.96 -4.67
C GLU A 259 19.42 -2.10 -4.87
N ALA A 260 18.69 -0.99 -4.84
CA ALA A 260 17.26 -1.03 -5.11
C ALA A 260 16.96 -1.34 -6.59
N GLU A 261 15.97 -2.18 -6.81
CA GLU A 261 15.41 -2.43 -8.14
C GLU A 261 14.29 -1.43 -8.43
N LEU A 262 14.23 -0.92 -9.67
CA LEU A 262 13.16 -0.04 -10.13
C LEU A 262 12.35 -0.70 -11.25
N VAL A 263 11.04 -0.72 -11.06
CA VAL A 263 10.07 -1.12 -12.08
C VAL A 263 9.18 0.07 -12.41
N LEU A 264 9.19 0.50 -13.67
CA LEU A 264 8.29 1.51 -14.18
C LEU A 264 7.17 0.84 -14.98
N ILE A 265 5.92 1.16 -14.65
CA ILE A 265 4.72 0.79 -15.40
C ILE A 265 4.35 2.01 -16.27
N PRO A 266 4.67 2.02 -17.58
CA PRO A 266 4.64 3.25 -18.39
C PRO A 266 3.27 3.96 -18.38
N ASP A 267 2.18 3.19 -18.50
CA ASP A 267 0.81 3.72 -18.52
C ASP A 267 0.10 3.64 -17.16
N GLY A 268 0.79 3.17 -16.12
CA GLY A 268 0.24 3.07 -14.77
C GLY A 268 0.11 4.45 -14.12
N THR A 269 -0.94 4.63 -13.34
CA THR A 269 -1.17 5.81 -12.50
C THR A 269 -0.84 5.51 -11.04
N HIS A 270 -1.38 6.29 -10.11
CA HIS A 270 -1.24 6.06 -8.67
C HIS A 270 -1.80 4.68 -8.22
N THR A 271 -2.75 4.16 -8.95
CA THR A 271 -3.37 2.85 -8.73
C THR A 271 -2.78 1.73 -9.59
N ALA A 272 -1.54 1.89 -10.06
CA ALA A 272 -0.85 0.89 -10.90
C ALA A 272 -0.91 -0.56 -10.36
N PRO A 273 -0.92 -0.85 -9.04
CA PRO A 273 -1.12 -2.20 -8.53
C PRO A 273 -2.47 -2.83 -8.89
N LEU A 274 -3.48 -2.00 -9.14
CA LEU A 274 -4.83 -2.43 -9.56
C LEU A 274 -5.00 -2.42 -11.09
N GLU A 275 -4.27 -1.53 -11.77
CA GLU A 275 -4.34 -1.35 -13.22
C GLU A 275 -3.54 -2.39 -14.01
N ALA A 276 -2.48 -2.91 -13.41
CA ALA A 276 -1.59 -3.91 -14.00
C ALA A 276 -1.21 -5.01 -12.98
N PRO A 277 -2.20 -5.68 -12.35
CA PRO A 277 -1.94 -6.61 -11.25
C PRO A 277 -0.99 -7.73 -11.64
N GLY A 278 -1.19 -8.38 -12.80
CA GLY A 278 -0.32 -9.47 -13.24
C GLY A 278 1.14 -9.06 -13.46
N LEU A 279 1.40 -7.82 -13.91
CA LEU A 279 2.77 -7.32 -14.03
C LEU A 279 3.40 -7.10 -12.63
N VAL A 280 2.64 -6.51 -11.71
CA VAL A 280 3.11 -6.26 -10.34
C VAL A 280 3.37 -7.59 -9.63
N GLU A 281 2.45 -8.55 -9.72
CA GLU A 281 2.58 -9.89 -9.15
C GLU A 281 3.86 -10.60 -9.62
N VAL A 282 4.10 -10.64 -10.93
CA VAL A 282 5.30 -11.27 -11.51
C VAL A 282 6.59 -10.60 -11.04
N ARG A 283 6.62 -9.26 -10.97
CA ARG A 283 7.79 -8.52 -10.54
C ARG A 283 8.08 -8.68 -9.04
N VAL A 284 7.04 -8.64 -8.23
CA VAL A 284 7.11 -8.88 -6.78
C VAL A 284 7.56 -10.32 -6.50
N GLU A 285 6.96 -11.31 -7.15
CA GLU A 285 7.35 -12.71 -6.95
C GLU A 285 8.81 -12.97 -7.32
N ARG A 286 9.23 -12.41 -8.46
CA ARG A 286 10.63 -12.49 -8.88
C ARG A 286 11.56 -11.90 -7.81
N PHE A 287 11.25 -10.71 -7.32
CA PHE A 287 12.02 -10.04 -6.28
C PHE A 287 12.09 -10.87 -4.99
N LEU A 288 10.94 -11.35 -4.48
CA LEU A 288 10.90 -12.17 -3.27
C LEU A 288 11.74 -13.44 -3.41
N ARG A 289 11.65 -14.11 -4.56
CA ARG A 289 12.42 -15.33 -4.84
C ARG A 289 13.93 -15.07 -4.97
N GLU A 290 14.31 -14.07 -5.78
CA GLU A 290 15.72 -13.86 -6.14
C GLU A 290 16.51 -13.13 -5.04
N ARG A 291 15.85 -12.26 -4.26
CA ARG A 291 16.52 -11.43 -3.27
C ARG A 291 16.29 -11.89 -1.82
N LEU A 292 15.23 -12.64 -1.54
CA LEU A 292 14.83 -13.00 -0.19
C LEU A 292 14.63 -14.52 0.02
N GLY A 293 14.94 -15.32 -1.00
CA GLY A 293 14.84 -16.78 -0.90
C GLY A 293 13.41 -17.32 -0.78
N GLY A 294 12.44 -16.57 -1.29
CA GLY A 294 11.04 -16.98 -1.31
C GLY A 294 10.82 -18.27 -2.12
N PRO A 295 9.67 -18.96 -1.94
CA PRO A 295 9.39 -20.23 -2.60
C PRO A 295 9.40 -20.10 -4.13
N SER A 296 10.05 -21.05 -4.80
CA SER A 296 10.06 -21.11 -6.27
C SER A 296 8.73 -21.60 -6.81
N HIS A 297 8.34 -21.14 -8.01
CA HIS A 297 7.20 -21.72 -8.73
C HIS A 297 7.42 -23.21 -8.95
N PRO A 298 6.43 -24.09 -8.70
CA PRO A 298 6.47 -25.40 -9.30
C PRO A 298 6.52 -25.21 -10.80
N SER A 299 7.51 -25.80 -11.47
CA SER A 299 7.58 -25.83 -12.93
C SER A 299 6.23 -26.32 -13.47
N PRO A 300 5.70 -25.75 -14.56
CA PRO A 300 4.49 -26.27 -15.18
C PRO A 300 4.71 -27.77 -15.45
N PRO A 301 3.70 -28.63 -15.23
CA PRO A 301 3.84 -30.06 -15.44
C PRO A 301 4.37 -30.26 -16.87
N GLY A 302 5.56 -30.87 -16.94
CA GLY A 302 6.29 -31.08 -18.20
C GLY A 302 5.36 -31.77 -19.20
N GLY A 303 5.14 -31.13 -20.32
CA GLY A 303 4.46 -31.78 -21.44
C GLY A 303 5.20 -33.08 -21.78
N GLN A 304 4.56 -34.19 -21.45
CA GLN A 304 5.04 -35.49 -21.94
C GLN A 304 5.16 -35.43 -23.45
N GLY A 305 6.39 -35.34 -23.92
CA GLY A 305 6.70 -35.46 -25.33
C GLY A 305 6.14 -36.78 -25.86
N ARG A 306 5.09 -36.71 -26.66
CA ARG A 306 4.67 -37.84 -27.49
C ARG A 306 5.76 -38.08 -28.51
N ASN A 307 6.69 -38.96 -28.19
CA ASN A 307 7.56 -39.63 -29.14
C ASN A 307 6.68 -40.62 -29.98
N SER A 308 6.08 -40.15 -31.03
CA SER A 308 5.55 -41.01 -32.07
C SER A 308 6.61 -41.13 -33.16
N SER A 309 7.42 -42.17 -33.09
CA SER A 309 8.26 -42.62 -34.21
C SER A 309 7.36 -43.13 -35.32
N PRO A 310 7.53 -42.70 -36.56
CA PRO A 310 6.84 -43.32 -37.68
C PRO A 310 7.53 -44.64 -38.06
N THR A 311 6.83 -45.76 -37.87
CA THR A 311 7.19 -47.04 -38.46
C THR A 311 7.05 -46.94 -39.97
N ARG A 312 8.15 -47.15 -40.70
CA ARG A 312 8.13 -47.40 -42.18
C ARG A 312 7.54 -48.77 -42.41
N PRO A 313 6.66 -48.98 -43.37
CA PRO A 313 6.35 -50.29 -43.92
C PRO A 313 7.42 -50.65 -44.91
N GLY A 314 8.07 -51.76 -44.69
CA GLY A 314 8.86 -52.46 -45.70
C GLY A 314 7.97 -53.42 -46.48
N GLY A 315 8.27 -53.58 -47.76
CA GLY A 315 7.68 -54.50 -48.73
C GLY A 315 7.84 -53.98 -50.10
#